data_377b82139d02bafb6850caaad0ce9e1c
#
_entry.id   377b82139d02bafb6850caaad0ce9e1c
#
_cell.length_a   1.000
_cell.length_b   1.000
_cell.length_c   1.000
_cell.angle_alpha   90.00
_cell.angle_beta   90.00
_cell.angle_gamma   90.00
#
_symmetry.space_group_name_H-M   'P 1'
#
loop_
_entity.id
_entity.type
_entity.pdbx_description
1 polymer ?
#
loop_
_entity_poly.entity_id
_entity_poly.type
_entity_poly.pdbx_seq_one_letter_code
_entity_poly.pdbx_strand_id
1 'polypeptide(L)'
;MADVITFGETMIRLSPPNYRRLEQTNLLEVNVGGAELNVAADLSRLGTNVAWVSRLTDNALGCMVRNKAREQGVDTSHIVWTKGDRVGLYFAELGASPRASSVLYDRANSAISQIKPGEINWGAVFQDAKWFHTSGITPALSPGTAQVTAEALKMAKKAGCKVSYDLNYRARLWTEEKARECQEPLMEYIDILFSTEEDTKKVLGITGQDYREVAKKLAEKFNFEVVCITLREDLSVLRNRWTAIAYSAGKLYDDKTHDVEIIDRVGVGDSFTAGFIYGYLTGDVEKGLKYGNAFSALKHSIPGDVNWATLKEVENLIQSGSLRISR
;
A
#
# COMPACT_ATOMS: atom_id res chain seq x y z
N MET A 1 6.05 -15.26 -15.52
CA MET A 1 6.47 -15.26 -14.12
C MET A 1 6.37 -13.85 -13.58
N ALA A 2 6.05 -13.66 -12.31
CA ALA A 2 5.87 -12.34 -11.74
C ALA A 2 7.21 -11.68 -11.42
N ASP A 3 7.38 -10.41 -11.81
CA ASP A 3 8.55 -9.61 -11.45
C ASP A 3 8.46 -9.08 -10.01
N VAL A 4 7.23 -8.78 -9.56
CA VAL A 4 6.94 -8.26 -8.22
C VAL A 4 5.98 -9.19 -7.49
N ILE A 5 6.28 -9.47 -6.24
CA ILE A 5 5.41 -10.22 -5.32
C ILE A 5 4.92 -9.27 -4.23
N THR A 6 3.62 -9.32 -3.91
CA THR A 6 3.08 -8.65 -2.73
C THR A 6 2.39 -9.64 -1.81
N PHE A 7 2.40 -9.38 -0.49
CA PHE A 7 1.79 -10.25 0.52
C PHE A 7 1.02 -9.44 1.55
N GLY A 8 -0.28 -9.70 1.68
CA GLY A 8 -1.10 -9.05 2.70
C GLY A 8 -2.59 -9.31 2.61
N GLU A 9 -3.34 -8.65 3.51
CA GLU A 9 -4.79 -8.77 3.61
C GLU A 9 -5.51 -7.95 2.56
N THR A 10 -6.61 -8.51 2.10
CA THR A 10 -7.61 -7.78 1.30
C THR A 10 -8.99 -8.00 1.89
N MET A 11 -9.76 -6.92 1.92
CA MET A 11 -11.11 -6.87 2.46
C MET A 11 -12.12 -6.44 1.39
N ILE A 12 -13.38 -6.71 1.63
CA ILE A 12 -14.47 -6.11 0.88
C ILE A 12 -14.82 -4.78 1.55
N ARG A 13 -14.76 -3.70 0.77
CA ARG A 13 -15.19 -2.37 1.15
C ARG A 13 -16.66 -2.15 0.79
N LEU A 14 -17.42 -1.65 1.72
CA LEU A 14 -18.81 -1.29 1.57
C LEU A 14 -18.95 0.22 1.85
N SER A 15 -19.42 0.99 0.87
CA SER A 15 -19.53 2.46 0.99
C SER A 15 -20.92 2.94 0.64
N PRO A 16 -21.55 3.77 1.46
CA PRO A 16 -22.76 4.49 1.06
C PRO A 16 -22.45 5.43 -0.13
N PRO A 17 -23.31 5.51 -1.13
CA PRO A 17 -23.11 6.45 -2.23
C PRO A 17 -23.38 7.90 -1.81
N ASN A 18 -22.82 8.87 -2.55
CA ASN A 18 -23.15 10.28 -2.47
C ASN A 18 -23.03 10.90 -1.06
N TYR A 19 -21.97 10.58 -0.32
CA TYR A 19 -21.70 11.09 1.04
C TYR A 19 -22.79 10.79 2.09
N ARG A 20 -23.66 9.80 1.84
CA ARG A 20 -24.65 9.35 2.83
C ARG A 20 -23.95 8.71 4.03
N ARG A 21 -24.63 8.74 5.16
CA ARG A 21 -24.25 7.94 6.32
C ARG A 21 -24.66 6.48 6.14
N LEU A 22 -23.95 5.59 6.81
CA LEU A 22 -24.31 4.17 6.83
C LEU A 22 -25.76 3.95 7.31
N GLU A 23 -26.19 4.69 8.33
CA GLU A 23 -27.54 4.60 8.88
C GLU A 23 -28.65 5.17 7.96
N GLN A 24 -28.28 5.93 6.92
CA GLN A 24 -29.22 6.55 5.97
C GLN A 24 -29.43 5.74 4.70
N THR A 25 -28.57 4.76 4.43
CA THR A 25 -28.51 4.13 3.10
C THR A 25 -29.18 2.76 3.09
N ASN A 26 -29.83 2.46 1.98
CA ASN A 26 -30.33 1.12 1.67
C ASN A 26 -29.50 0.46 0.54
N LEU A 27 -28.41 1.11 0.10
CA LEU A 27 -27.53 0.64 -0.96
C LEU A 27 -26.07 0.86 -0.55
N LEU A 28 -25.23 -0.12 -0.77
CA LEU A 28 -23.78 -0.03 -0.57
C LEU A 28 -23.07 -0.35 -1.87
N GLU A 29 -22.14 0.50 -2.25
CA GLU A 29 -21.17 0.23 -3.31
C GLU A 29 -20.15 -0.75 -2.78
N VAL A 30 -19.84 -1.77 -3.60
CA VAL A 30 -18.90 -2.85 -3.24
C VAL A 30 -17.60 -2.64 -3.98
N ASN A 31 -16.52 -2.43 -3.23
CA ASN A 31 -15.15 -2.41 -3.71
C ASN A 31 -14.33 -3.49 -3.00
N VAL A 32 -13.15 -3.77 -3.50
CA VAL A 32 -12.19 -4.68 -2.89
C VAL A 32 -10.88 -3.93 -2.74
N GLY A 33 -10.30 -3.94 -1.54
CA GLY A 33 -9.06 -3.24 -1.27
C GLY A 33 -8.30 -3.79 -0.07
N GLY A 34 -7.02 -3.58 -0.13
CA GLY A 34 -6.03 -3.91 0.89
C GLY A 34 -4.68 -3.43 0.40
N ALA A 35 -3.83 -2.91 1.29
CA ALA A 35 -2.62 -2.18 0.90
C ALA A 35 -1.79 -2.94 -0.14
N GLU A 36 -1.50 -4.20 0.10
CA GLU A 36 -0.63 -5.00 -0.77
C GLU A 36 -1.32 -5.42 -2.08
N LEU A 37 -2.65 -5.65 -2.06
CA LEU A 37 -3.39 -5.86 -3.30
C LEU A 37 -3.53 -4.57 -4.11
N ASN A 38 -3.73 -3.42 -3.46
CA ASN A 38 -3.77 -2.14 -4.14
C ASN A 38 -2.44 -1.88 -4.87
N VAL A 39 -1.29 -2.09 -4.18
CA VAL A 39 0.04 -1.99 -4.81
C VAL A 39 0.18 -2.96 -5.98
N ALA A 40 -0.28 -4.21 -5.84
CA ALA A 40 -0.22 -5.21 -6.92
C ALA A 40 -1.06 -4.80 -8.13
N ALA A 41 -2.30 -4.38 -7.90
CA ALA A 41 -3.22 -3.93 -8.95
C ALA A 41 -2.68 -2.68 -9.67
N ASP A 42 -2.22 -1.72 -8.92
CA ASP A 42 -1.66 -0.46 -9.40
C ASP A 42 -0.39 -0.70 -10.25
N LEU A 43 0.52 -1.58 -9.82
CA LEU A 43 1.69 -2.00 -10.60
C LEU A 43 1.31 -2.72 -11.90
N SER A 44 0.33 -3.63 -11.82
CA SER A 44 -0.16 -4.35 -13.00
C SER A 44 -0.73 -3.38 -14.04
N ARG A 45 -1.45 -2.35 -13.62
CA ARG A 45 -1.96 -1.29 -14.50
C ARG A 45 -0.87 -0.46 -15.15
N LEU A 46 0.28 -0.31 -14.51
CA LEU A 46 1.45 0.33 -15.11
C LEU A 46 2.25 -0.61 -16.03
N GLY A 47 1.83 -1.88 -16.17
CA GLY A 47 2.42 -2.85 -17.08
C GLY A 47 3.47 -3.77 -16.45
N THR A 48 3.55 -3.85 -15.13
CA THR A 48 4.43 -4.77 -14.40
C THR A 48 3.73 -6.13 -14.20
N ASN A 49 4.47 -7.24 -14.33
CA ASN A 49 3.94 -8.55 -13.98
C ASN A 49 3.97 -8.75 -12.46
N VAL A 50 2.82 -8.88 -11.84
CA VAL A 50 2.68 -8.93 -10.37
C VAL A 50 1.90 -10.15 -9.93
N ALA A 51 2.36 -10.80 -8.85
CA ALA A 51 1.56 -11.79 -8.12
C ALA A 51 1.26 -11.29 -6.71
N TRP A 52 0.05 -11.54 -6.27
CA TRP A 52 -0.39 -11.27 -4.91
C TRP A 52 -0.55 -12.56 -4.13
N VAL A 53 0.09 -12.63 -2.98
CA VAL A 53 0.02 -13.73 -2.04
C VAL A 53 -0.89 -13.36 -0.89
N SER A 54 -1.82 -14.23 -0.55
CA SER A 54 -2.75 -14.03 0.56
C SER A 54 -3.40 -15.34 0.99
N ARG A 55 -4.30 -15.26 1.96
CA ARG A 55 -5.14 -16.39 2.36
C ARG A 55 -6.61 -15.98 2.33
N LEU A 56 -7.40 -16.68 1.55
CA LEU A 56 -8.82 -16.40 1.33
C LEU A 56 -9.68 -17.58 1.71
N THR A 57 -10.94 -17.32 2.04
CA THR A 57 -11.94 -18.35 2.27
C THR A 57 -12.50 -18.90 0.94
N ASP A 58 -12.69 -20.22 0.87
CA ASP A 58 -13.23 -20.91 -0.29
C ASP A 58 -14.78 -20.80 -0.32
N ASN A 59 -15.24 -19.58 -0.64
CA ASN A 59 -16.66 -19.27 -0.82
C ASN A 59 -16.82 -18.09 -1.82
N ALA A 60 -18.08 -17.70 -2.05
CA ALA A 60 -18.41 -16.63 -3.02
C ALA A 60 -17.70 -15.28 -2.72
N LEU A 61 -17.47 -14.92 -1.44
CA LEU A 61 -16.79 -13.69 -1.06
C LEU A 61 -15.28 -13.76 -1.36
N GLY A 62 -14.62 -14.87 -1.03
CA GLY A 62 -13.22 -15.08 -1.40
C GLY A 62 -13.03 -15.12 -2.93
N CYS A 63 -13.96 -15.74 -3.65
CA CYS A 63 -13.98 -15.71 -5.12
C CYS A 63 -14.16 -14.29 -5.67
N MET A 64 -15.00 -13.46 -5.03
CA MET A 64 -15.17 -12.04 -5.41
C MET A 64 -13.84 -11.29 -5.30
N VAL A 65 -13.13 -11.43 -4.16
CA VAL A 65 -11.83 -10.78 -3.94
C VAL A 65 -10.82 -11.23 -5.00
N ARG A 66 -10.67 -12.56 -5.22
CA ARG A 66 -9.78 -13.09 -6.27
C ARG A 66 -10.13 -12.54 -7.65
N ASN A 67 -11.41 -12.49 -8.02
CA ASN A 67 -11.84 -12.04 -9.34
C ASN A 67 -11.53 -10.55 -9.53
N LYS A 68 -11.67 -9.73 -8.48
CA LYS A 68 -11.27 -8.31 -8.52
C LYS A 68 -9.76 -8.12 -8.69
N ALA A 69 -8.94 -8.94 -8.05
CA ALA A 69 -7.50 -8.95 -8.28
C ALA A 69 -7.17 -9.32 -9.74
N ARG A 70 -7.78 -10.38 -10.27
CA ARG A 70 -7.58 -10.84 -11.65
C ARG A 70 -8.09 -9.85 -12.69
N GLU A 71 -9.15 -9.11 -12.41
CA GLU A 71 -9.66 -8.03 -13.26
C GLU A 71 -8.59 -6.96 -13.53
N GLN A 72 -7.70 -6.73 -12.54
CA GLN A 72 -6.56 -5.82 -12.67
C GLN A 72 -5.30 -6.46 -13.28
N GLY A 73 -5.37 -7.73 -13.69
CA GLY A 73 -4.23 -8.45 -14.27
C GLY A 73 -3.26 -9.05 -13.24
N VAL A 74 -3.62 -9.06 -11.96
CA VAL A 74 -2.79 -9.63 -10.90
C VAL A 74 -2.85 -11.15 -10.92
N ASP A 75 -1.68 -11.82 -10.87
CA ASP A 75 -1.61 -13.27 -10.68
C ASP A 75 -2.03 -13.63 -9.24
N THR A 76 -2.98 -14.55 -9.14
CA THR A 76 -3.57 -15.02 -7.89
C THR A 76 -3.30 -16.50 -7.61
N SER A 77 -2.32 -17.08 -8.30
CA SER A 77 -2.01 -18.53 -8.19
C SER A 77 -1.46 -18.91 -6.81
N HIS A 78 -0.92 -17.95 -6.07
CA HIS A 78 -0.33 -18.15 -4.74
C HIS A 78 -1.30 -17.87 -3.58
N ILE A 79 -2.61 -17.81 -3.84
CA ILE A 79 -3.60 -17.68 -2.78
C ILE A 79 -3.76 -19.02 -2.07
N VAL A 80 -3.63 -19.01 -0.73
CA VAL A 80 -3.97 -20.13 0.14
C VAL A 80 -5.48 -20.11 0.38
N TRP A 81 -6.16 -21.19 -0.02
CA TRP A 81 -7.61 -21.33 0.16
C TRP A 81 -7.94 -22.09 1.44
N THR A 82 -8.91 -21.61 2.19
CA THR A 82 -9.34 -22.21 3.47
C THR A 82 -10.85 -22.36 3.53
N LYS A 83 -11.30 -23.30 4.37
CA LYS A 83 -12.73 -23.53 4.67
C LYS A 83 -13.03 -23.03 6.08
N GLY A 84 -14.20 -22.42 6.25
CA GLY A 84 -14.69 -22.02 7.57
C GLY A 84 -14.21 -20.66 8.09
N ASP A 85 -13.29 -20.01 7.41
CA ASP A 85 -12.86 -18.65 7.72
C ASP A 85 -13.74 -17.61 7.03
N ARG A 86 -13.46 -16.33 7.25
CA ARG A 86 -14.20 -15.21 6.67
C ARG A 86 -13.31 -14.26 5.89
N VAL A 87 -13.89 -13.54 4.93
CA VAL A 87 -13.27 -12.33 4.36
C VAL A 87 -13.50 -11.17 5.32
N GLY A 88 -12.47 -10.36 5.57
CA GLY A 88 -12.60 -9.12 6.30
C GLY A 88 -13.47 -8.11 5.54
N LEU A 89 -14.21 -7.30 6.27
CA LEU A 89 -15.02 -6.21 5.71
C LEU A 89 -14.55 -4.88 6.31
N TYR A 90 -14.76 -3.80 5.55
CA TYR A 90 -14.77 -2.48 6.13
C TYR A 90 -15.81 -1.59 5.45
N PHE A 91 -16.32 -0.64 6.23
CA PHE A 91 -17.32 0.31 5.79
C PHE A 91 -16.66 1.68 5.73
N ALA A 92 -16.64 2.29 4.54
CA ALA A 92 -16.05 3.60 4.34
C ALA A 92 -17.17 4.63 4.09
N GLU A 93 -17.37 5.50 5.08
CA GLU A 93 -18.30 6.62 5.00
C GLU A 93 -17.53 7.86 4.57
N LEU A 94 -17.73 8.29 3.33
CA LEU A 94 -17.07 9.48 2.80
C LEU A 94 -17.68 10.76 3.41
N GLY A 95 -16.80 11.67 3.79
CA GLY A 95 -17.17 12.97 4.34
C GLY A 95 -17.22 14.07 3.28
N ALA A 96 -17.98 15.10 3.59
CA ALA A 96 -17.94 16.39 2.89
C ALA A 96 -17.87 17.49 3.94
N SER A 97 -17.10 18.56 3.68
CA SER A 97 -16.85 19.62 4.66
C SER A 97 -18.15 20.14 5.28
N PRO A 98 -18.23 20.29 6.63
CA PRO A 98 -17.16 20.13 7.61
C PRO A 98 -17.03 18.70 8.19
N ARG A 99 -17.77 17.72 7.69
CA ARG A 99 -17.78 16.34 8.20
C ARG A 99 -16.62 15.53 7.62
N ALA A 100 -15.75 15.00 8.48
CA ALA A 100 -14.68 14.10 8.09
C ALA A 100 -15.21 12.73 7.61
N SER A 101 -14.44 12.04 6.77
CA SER A 101 -14.69 10.65 6.43
C SER A 101 -14.42 9.73 7.63
N SER A 102 -15.10 8.59 7.69
CA SER A 102 -14.91 7.61 8.75
C SER A 102 -14.81 6.18 8.17
N VAL A 103 -14.11 5.30 8.89
CA VAL A 103 -13.99 3.90 8.53
C VAL A 103 -14.33 3.03 9.74
N LEU A 104 -15.24 2.08 9.53
CA LEU A 104 -15.56 1.02 10.47
C LEU A 104 -15.02 -0.30 9.94
N TYR A 105 -14.22 -1.00 10.75
CA TYR A 105 -13.65 -2.29 10.39
C TYR A 105 -14.42 -3.45 11.04
N ASP A 106 -14.70 -4.47 10.24
CA ASP A 106 -15.16 -5.79 10.67
C ASP A 106 -14.21 -6.84 10.07
N ARG A 107 -12.98 -6.93 10.62
CA ARG A 107 -11.88 -7.75 10.07
C ARG A 107 -11.31 -8.78 11.02
N ALA A 108 -11.78 -8.82 12.26
CA ALA A 108 -11.29 -9.81 13.23
C ALA A 108 -11.49 -11.23 12.71
N ASN A 109 -10.50 -12.10 12.92
CA ASN A 109 -10.51 -13.49 12.48
C ASN A 109 -10.74 -13.67 10.96
N SER A 110 -10.26 -12.71 10.15
CA SER A 110 -10.23 -12.89 8.69
C SER A 110 -9.33 -14.06 8.29
N ALA A 111 -9.54 -14.63 7.12
CA ALA A 111 -8.80 -15.80 6.65
C ALA A 111 -7.28 -15.58 6.76
N ILE A 112 -6.76 -14.46 6.30
CA ILE A 112 -5.32 -14.14 6.37
C ILE A 112 -4.84 -14.02 7.81
N SER A 113 -5.65 -13.49 8.74
CA SER A 113 -5.25 -13.36 10.15
C SER A 113 -5.08 -14.71 10.85
N GLN A 114 -5.58 -15.80 10.27
CA GLN A 114 -5.45 -17.18 10.78
C GLN A 114 -4.32 -17.97 10.11
N ILE A 115 -3.53 -17.33 9.24
CA ILE A 115 -2.40 -17.98 8.56
C ILE A 115 -1.34 -18.45 9.55
N LYS A 116 -0.71 -19.56 9.24
CA LYS A 116 0.36 -20.14 10.06
C LYS A 116 1.66 -20.24 9.27
N PRO A 117 2.82 -20.19 9.95
CA PRO A 117 4.10 -20.51 9.33
C PRO A 117 4.05 -21.84 8.57
N GLY A 118 4.68 -21.86 7.39
CA GLY A 118 4.73 -23.04 6.51
C GLY A 118 3.53 -23.27 5.61
N GLU A 119 2.44 -22.47 5.69
CA GLU A 119 1.29 -22.60 4.76
C GLU A 119 1.63 -22.06 3.36
N ILE A 120 2.65 -21.21 3.21
CA ILE A 120 3.10 -20.66 1.92
C ILE A 120 4.46 -21.24 1.57
N ASN A 121 4.58 -21.77 0.35
CA ASN A 121 5.87 -22.20 -0.20
C ASN A 121 6.62 -20.98 -0.79
N TRP A 122 7.30 -20.24 0.07
CA TRP A 122 8.04 -19.02 -0.33
C TRP A 122 9.15 -19.30 -1.35
N GLY A 123 9.72 -20.50 -1.37
CA GLY A 123 10.69 -20.89 -2.39
C GLY A 123 10.11 -20.89 -3.80
N ALA A 124 8.88 -21.39 -3.95
CA ALA A 124 8.16 -21.36 -5.22
C ALA A 124 7.64 -19.95 -5.56
N VAL A 125 7.19 -19.19 -4.54
CA VAL A 125 6.68 -17.82 -4.71
C VAL A 125 7.78 -16.88 -5.25
N PHE A 126 8.99 -16.96 -4.71
CA PHE A 126 10.11 -16.07 -5.08
C PHE A 126 10.99 -16.62 -6.21
N GLN A 127 10.66 -17.76 -6.80
CA GLN A 127 11.36 -18.23 -7.98
C GLN A 127 11.20 -17.21 -9.10
N ASP A 128 12.31 -16.64 -9.57
CA ASP A 128 12.37 -15.61 -10.60
C ASP A 128 11.79 -14.23 -10.25
N ALA A 129 11.34 -14.01 -9.01
CA ALA A 129 10.90 -12.70 -8.54
C ALA A 129 12.10 -11.76 -8.35
N LYS A 130 11.89 -10.49 -8.69
CA LYS A 130 12.90 -9.41 -8.55
C LYS A 130 12.62 -8.52 -7.35
N TRP A 131 11.35 -8.46 -6.92
CA TRP A 131 10.88 -7.53 -5.91
C TRP A 131 9.85 -8.15 -5.00
N PHE A 132 9.92 -7.85 -3.72
CA PHE A 132 8.91 -8.18 -2.74
C PHE A 132 8.43 -6.92 -2.00
N HIS A 133 7.11 -6.78 -1.86
CA HIS A 133 6.50 -5.70 -1.08
C HIS A 133 5.48 -6.23 -0.07
N THR A 134 5.51 -5.67 1.14
CA THR A 134 4.49 -5.84 2.18
C THR A 134 4.41 -4.59 3.06
N SER A 135 3.48 -4.55 4.00
CA SER A 135 3.28 -3.40 4.88
C SER A 135 3.17 -3.81 6.35
N GLY A 136 3.22 -2.84 7.24
CA GLY A 136 3.01 -3.01 8.69
C GLY A 136 1.57 -3.37 9.06
N ILE A 137 0.63 -3.37 8.12
CA ILE A 137 -0.73 -3.86 8.36
C ILE A 137 -0.72 -5.37 8.55
N THR A 138 -0.02 -6.09 7.68
CA THR A 138 -0.04 -7.57 7.66
C THR A 138 0.45 -8.19 8.97
N PRO A 139 1.63 -7.83 9.52
CA PRO A 139 2.08 -8.38 10.79
C PRO A 139 1.22 -7.94 12.00
N ALA A 140 0.44 -6.86 11.86
CA ALA A 140 -0.45 -6.36 12.92
C ALA A 140 -1.72 -7.19 13.11
N LEU A 141 -2.07 -8.07 12.17
CA LEU A 141 -3.34 -8.82 12.18
C LEU A 141 -3.36 -9.94 13.23
N SER A 142 -2.23 -10.60 13.43
CA SER A 142 -2.09 -11.69 14.42
C SER A 142 -0.63 -12.07 14.63
N PRO A 143 -0.30 -12.83 15.69
CA PRO A 143 1.03 -13.41 15.84
C PRO A 143 1.44 -14.33 14.68
N GLY A 144 0.49 -15.04 14.08
CA GLY A 144 0.75 -15.90 12.91
C GLY A 144 1.17 -15.07 11.69
N THR A 145 0.45 -14.00 11.39
CA THR A 145 0.83 -13.11 10.27
C THR A 145 2.16 -12.42 10.50
N ALA A 146 2.49 -12.06 11.75
CA ALA A 146 3.80 -11.49 12.07
C ALA A 146 4.94 -12.47 11.75
N GLN A 147 4.79 -13.73 12.15
CA GLN A 147 5.77 -14.80 11.84
C GLN A 147 5.87 -15.05 10.33
N VAL A 148 4.75 -15.17 9.63
CA VAL A 148 4.73 -15.40 8.17
C VAL A 148 5.32 -14.21 7.41
N THR A 149 5.10 -12.98 7.88
CA THR A 149 5.72 -11.78 7.29
C THR A 149 7.25 -11.83 7.44
N ALA A 150 7.75 -12.19 8.64
CA ALA A 150 9.19 -12.34 8.88
C ALA A 150 9.80 -13.46 8.01
N GLU A 151 9.10 -14.60 7.86
CA GLU A 151 9.51 -15.67 6.92
C GLU A 151 9.59 -15.16 5.47
N ALA A 152 8.56 -14.44 5.01
CA ALA A 152 8.52 -13.90 3.66
C ALA A 152 9.69 -12.95 3.39
N LEU A 153 9.94 -11.98 4.28
CA LEU A 153 11.04 -11.04 4.18
C LEU A 153 12.40 -11.73 4.10
N LYS A 154 12.64 -12.69 5.00
CA LYS A 154 13.88 -13.48 5.02
C LYS A 154 14.06 -14.29 3.73
N MET A 155 12.99 -14.93 3.24
CA MET A 155 13.04 -15.73 2.02
C MET A 155 13.20 -14.88 0.76
N ALA A 156 12.57 -13.70 0.70
CA ALA A 156 12.77 -12.74 -0.37
C ALA A 156 14.23 -12.28 -0.47
N LYS A 157 14.85 -11.92 0.65
CA LYS A 157 16.29 -11.57 0.69
C LYS A 157 17.18 -12.74 0.27
N LYS A 158 16.86 -13.96 0.72
CA LYS A 158 17.60 -15.16 0.32
C LYS A 158 17.49 -15.44 -1.19
N ALA A 159 16.34 -15.13 -1.79
CA ALA A 159 16.12 -15.25 -3.23
C ALA A 159 16.75 -14.11 -4.06
N GLY A 160 17.34 -13.10 -3.41
CA GLY A 160 17.95 -11.94 -4.07
C GLY A 160 16.95 -10.86 -4.50
N CYS A 161 15.72 -10.91 -4.00
CA CYS A 161 14.74 -9.88 -4.26
C CYS A 161 15.12 -8.54 -3.60
N LYS A 162 14.83 -7.43 -4.28
CA LYS A 162 14.72 -6.12 -3.64
C LYS A 162 13.47 -6.14 -2.75
N VAL A 163 13.60 -5.67 -1.52
CA VAL A 163 12.50 -5.68 -0.55
C VAL A 163 12.07 -4.27 -0.21
N SER A 164 10.79 -3.97 -0.37
CA SER A 164 10.18 -2.72 0.08
C SER A 164 9.11 -2.95 1.14
N TYR A 165 8.99 -1.99 2.03
CA TYR A 165 8.07 -2.05 3.16
C TYR A 165 7.44 -0.69 3.42
N ASP A 166 6.13 -0.67 3.67
CA ASP A 166 5.41 0.52 4.15
C ASP A 166 5.12 0.36 5.63
N LEU A 167 5.56 1.28 6.49
CA LEU A 167 5.30 1.23 7.95
C LEU A 167 3.82 1.17 8.26
N ASN A 168 3.02 1.92 7.56
CA ASN A 168 1.55 1.85 7.47
C ASN A 168 0.86 1.59 8.82
N TYR A 169 1.23 2.36 9.84
CA TYR A 169 0.76 2.17 11.22
C TYR A 169 -0.75 2.30 11.33
N ARG A 170 -1.35 1.40 12.08
CA ARG A 170 -2.82 1.37 12.31
C ARG A 170 -3.11 1.23 13.81
N ALA A 171 -3.37 2.35 14.48
CA ALA A 171 -3.66 2.40 15.93
C ALA A 171 -4.85 1.50 16.36
N ARG A 172 -5.73 1.11 15.43
CA ARG A 172 -6.83 0.17 15.71
C ARG A 172 -6.41 -1.29 15.75
N LEU A 173 -5.21 -1.64 15.28
CA LEU A 173 -4.70 -3.01 15.28
C LEU A 173 -3.77 -3.27 16.46
N TRP A 174 -2.93 -2.31 16.82
CA TRP A 174 -1.94 -2.45 17.90
C TRP A 174 -1.48 -1.10 18.48
N THR A 175 -0.82 -1.15 19.63
CA THR A 175 -0.19 0.03 20.23
C THR A 175 1.12 0.37 19.54
N GLU A 176 1.66 1.56 19.78
CA GLU A 176 2.96 2.00 19.23
C GLU A 176 4.11 1.08 19.71
N GLU A 177 4.06 0.64 20.97
CA GLU A 177 5.06 -0.28 21.53
C GLU A 177 5.04 -1.63 20.81
N LYS A 178 3.87 -2.26 20.66
CA LYS A 178 3.74 -3.53 19.95
C LYS A 178 4.13 -3.41 18.48
N ALA A 179 3.78 -2.29 17.83
CA ALA A 179 4.18 -2.01 16.46
C ALA A 179 5.71 -1.95 16.34
N ARG A 180 6.38 -1.27 17.29
CA ARG A 180 7.84 -1.17 17.33
C ARG A 180 8.49 -2.52 17.58
N GLU A 181 8.07 -3.23 18.62
CA GLU A 181 8.60 -4.55 18.99
C GLU A 181 8.52 -5.54 17.80
N CYS A 182 7.45 -5.49 17.02
CA CYS A 182 7.27 -6.37 15.88
C CYS A 182 8.01 -5.87 14.63
N GLN A 183 7.91 -4.58 14.27
CA GLN A 183 8.40 -4.08 12.99
C GLN A 183 9.90 -3.73 13.01
N GLU A 184 10.45 -3.20 14.11
CA GLU A 184 11.87 -2.79 14.16
C GLU A 184 12.84 -3.93 13.81
N PRO A 185 12.66 -5.19 14.29
CA PRO A 185 13.50 -6.31 13.88
C PRO A 185 13.36 -6.68 12.38
N LEU A 186 12.25 -6.33 11.72
CA LEU A 186 12.06 -6.62 10.32
C LEU A 186 12.88 -5.69 9.41
N MET A 187 13.31 -4.52 9.94
CA MET A 187 14.02 -3.50 9.15
C MET A 187 15.36 -4.00 8.59
N GLU A 188 15.97 -5.03 9.19
CA GLU A 188 17.20 -5.65 8.67
C GLU A 188 17.03 -6.29 7.27
N TYR A 189 15.80 -6.63 6.87
CA TYR A 189 15.49 -7.23 5.58
C TYR A 189 15.04 -6.22 4.52
N ILE A 190 14.90 -4.94 4.87
CA ILE A 190 14.29 -3.93 4.02
C ILE A 190 15.37 -3.14 3.26
N ASP A 191 15.21 -2.99 1.95
CA ASP A 191 16.03 -2.12 1.12
C ASP A 191 15.41 -0.74 0.97
N ILE A 192 14.08 -0.68 0.82
CA ILE A 192 13.33 0.55 0.55
C ILE A 192 12.18 0.70 1.55
N LEU A 193 12.20 1.80 2.30
CA LEU A 193 11.15 2.13 3.26
C LEU A 193 10.23 3.20 2.72
N PHE A 194 8.92 2.94 2.80
CA PHE A 194 7.86 3.94 2.63
C PHE A 194 7.29 4.30 4.00
N SER A 195 7.09 5.59 4.25
CA SER A 195 6.55 6.05 5.52
C SER A 195 5.97 7.45 5.44
N THR A 196 5.37 7.88 6.55
CA THR A 196 5.10 9.28 6.90
C THR A 196 5.97 9.67 8.10
N GLU A 197 6.12 10.96 8.39
CA GLU A 197 6.81 11.39 9.62
C GLU A 197 6.09 10.86 10.88
N GLU A 198 4.75 10.83 10.84
CA GLU A 198 3.93 10.36 11.94
C GLU A 198 4.15 8.86 12.21
N ASP A 199 4.11 8.03 11.17
CA ASP A 199 4.33 6.59 11.31
C ASP A 199 5.76 6.28 11.75
N THR A 200 6.75 7.01 11.23
CA THR A 200 8.14 6.90 11.63
C THR A 200 8.34 7.18 13.13
N LYS A 201 7.71 8.27 13.62
CA LYS A 201 7.75 8.60 15.05
C LYS A 201 7.10 7.52 15.89
N LYS A 202 5.90 7.07 15.53
CA LYS A 202 5.11 6.09 16.28
C LYS A 202 5.76 4.71 16.32
N VAL A 203 6.22 4.21 15.16
CA VAL A 203 6.74 2.84 15.04
C VAL A 203 8.21 2.75 15.42
N LEU A 204 9.06 3.64 14.89
CA LEU A 204 10.51 3.54 15.05
C LEU A 204 11.09 4.53 16.04
N GLY A 205 10.27 5.44 16.60
CA GLY A 205 10.69 6.44 17.59
C GLY A 205 11.65 7.48 17.02
N ILE A 206 11.75 7.62 15.68
CA ILE A 206 12.66 8.54 15.02
C ILE A 206 11.94 9.84 14.71
N THR A 207 12.55 10.95 15.12
CA THR A 207 12.09 12.32 14.87
C THR A 207 13.24 13.18 14.37
N GLY A 208 12.91 14.28 13.68
CA GLY A 208 13.88 15.28 13.20
C GLY A 208 13.32 16.68 13.32
N GLN A 209 14.09 17.68 12.89
CA GLN A 209 13.63 19.06 12.76
C GLN A 209 12.64 19.21 11.60
N ASP A 210 12.82 18.37 10.56
CA ASP A 210 11.93 18.24 9.41
C ASP A 210 11.99 16.80 8.86
N TYR A 211 11.15 16.55 7.86
CA TYR A 211 11.06 15.24 7.18
C TYR A 211 12.36 14.81 6.46
N ARG A 212 13.23 15.76 6.10
CA ARG A 212 14.52 15.49 5.44
C ARG A 212 15.50 14.87 6.43
N GLU A 213 15.58 15.45 7.62
CA GLU A 213 16.39 14.90 8.71
C GLU A 213 15.87 13.52 9.15
N VAL A 214 14.53 13.35 9.19
CA VAL A 214 13.92 12.05 9.50
C VAL A 214 14.32 10.99 8.48
N ALA A 215 14.21 11.28 7.18
CA ALA A 215 14.60 10.36 6.11
C ALA A 215 16.09 9.97 6.20
N LYS A 216 16.96 10.94 6.46
CA LYS A 216 18.40 10.70 6.66
C LYS A 216 18.66 9.80 7.86
N LYS A 217 18.09 10.08 9.02
CA LYS A 217 18.24 9.27 10.24
C LYS A 217 17.78 7.84 10.05
N LEU A 218 16.66 7.63 9.33
CA LEU A 218 16.15 6.30 8.98
C LEU A 218 17.16 5.53 8.13
N ALA A 219 17.66 6.15 7.06
CA ALA A 219 18.61 5.52 6.16
C ALA A 219 19.91 5.16 6.89
N GLU A 220 20.43 6.05 7.75
CA GLU A 220 21.65 5.82 8.52
C GLU A 220 21.47 4.74 9.60
N LYS A 221 20.33 4.74 10.33
CA LYS A 221 20.10 3.77 11.42
C LYS A 221 19.93 2.36 10.92
N PHE A 222 19.18 2.15 9.82
CA PHE A 222 18.82 0.83 9.33
C PHE A 222 19.53 0.43 8.02
N ASN A 223 20.40 1.29 7.51
CA ASN A 223 21.10 1.08 6.23
C ASN A 223 20.17 0.86 5.04
N PHE A 224 19.05 1.58 5.01
CA PHE A 224 18.14 1.54 3.87
C PHE A 224 18.80 2.13 2.62
N GLU A 225 18.60 1.49 1.48
CA GLU A 225 19.03 2.02 0.19
C GLU A 225 18.22 3.27 -0.20
N VAL A 226 16.91 3.24 0.07
CA VAL A 226 16.01 4.37 -0.15
C VAL A 226 15.03 4.51 0.99
N VAL A 227 14.79 5.75 1.41
CA VAL A 227 13.68 6.12 2.30
C VAL A 227 12.78 7.11 1.58
N CYS A 228 11.50 6.77 1.41
CA CYS A 228 10.48 7.65 0.87
C CYS A 228 9.56 8.14 1.98
N ILE A 229 9.36 9.46 2.06
CA ILE A 229 8.39 10.07 2.98
C ILE A 229 7.33 10.80 2.16
N THR A 230 6.08 10.38 2.30
CA THR A 230 4.94 11.06 1.71
C THR A 230 4.48 12.20 2.61
N LEU A 231 4.15 13.34 1.99
CA LEU A 231 3.82 14.58 2.66
C LEU A 231 2.43 15.04 2.22
N ARG A 232 1.61 15.38 3.20
CA ARG A 232 0.25 15.84 2.96
C ARG A 232 -0.04 17.08 3.80
N GLU A 233 -0.58 18.12 3.14
CA GLU A 233 -1.17 19.26 3.80
C GLU A 233 -2.69 19.26 3.55
N ASP A 234 -3.47 19.07 4.61
CA ASP A 234 -4.94 19.06 4.54
C ASP A 234 -5.45 20.51 4.46
N LEU A 235 -5.95 20.93 3.31
CA LEU A 235 -6.56 22.26 3.11
C LEU A 235 -8.04 22.24 3.47
N SER A 236 -8.73 21.13 3.20
CA SER A 236 -10.11 20.86 3.60
C SER A 236 -10.36 19.34 3.57
N VAL A 237 -11.58 18.91 3.91
CA VAL A 237 -11.97 17.48 3.80
C VAL A 237 -11.80 16.95 2.37
N LEU A 238 -11.98 17.80 1.35
CA LEU A 238 -11.97 17.43 -0.05
C LEU A 238 -10.79 18.05 -0.84
N ARG A 239 -9.82 18.70 -0.18
CA ARG A 239 -8.66 19.29 -0.87
C ARG A 239 -7.40 19.11 -0.06
N ASN A 240 -6.36 18.61 -0.70
CA ASN A 240 -5.03 18.45 -0.13
C ASN A 240 -3.98 19.06 -1.06
N ARG A 241 -2.82 19.39 -0.47
CA ARG A 241 -1.55 19.41 -1.18
C ARG A 241 -0.82 18.11 -0.93
N TRP A 242 -0.34 17.50 -1.99
CA TRP A 242 0.33 16.21 -1.97
C TRP A 242 1.70 16.27 -2.62
N THR A 243 2.70 15.75 -1.94
CA THR A 243 4.06 15.57 -2.47
C THR A 243 4.77 14.44 -1.72
N ALA A 244 6.00 14.13 -2.13
CA ALA A 244 6.85 13.18 -1.43
C ALA A 244 8.33 13.54 -1.66
N ILE A 245 9.18 13.01 -0.80
CA ILE A 245 10.63 13.01 -0.97
C ILE A 245 11.19 11.60 -0.99
N ALA A 246 12.38 11.45 -1.55
CA ALA A 246 13.19 10.25 -1.40
C ALA A 246 14.61 10.63 -0.94
N TYR A 247 15.18 9.83 -0.03
CA TYR A 247 16.58 9.93 0.38
C TYR A 247 17.30 8.66 0.02
N SER A 248 18.42 8.78 -0.70
CA SER A 248 19.25 7.64 -1.13
C SER A 248 20.69 8.05 -1.33
N ALA A 249 21.63 7.22 -0.90
CA ALA A 249 23.07 7.42 -1.09
C ALA A 249 23.57 8.82 -0.69
N GLY A 250 23.05 9.38 0.39
CA GLY A 250 23.42 10.73 0.89
C GLY A 250 22.74 11.88 0.15
N LYS A 251 21.93 11.62 -0.88
CA LYS A 251 21.22 12.62 -1.68
C LYS A 251 19.74 12.64 -1.35
N LEU A 252 19.19 13.85 -1.23
CA LEU A 252 17.76 14.09 -1.15
C LEU A 252 17.20 14.38 -2.55
N TYR A 253 16.07 13.77 -2.86
CA TYR A 253 15.29 13.98 -4.06
C TYR A 253 13.95 14.58 -3.67
N ASP A 254 13.58 15.67 -4.31
CA ASP A 254 12.29 16.34 -4.14
C ASP A 254 11.51 16.29 -5.46
N ASP A 255 10.20 16.38 -5.40
CA ASP A 255 9.33 16.51 -6.56
C ASP A 255 8.27 17.62 -6.31
N LYS A 256 7.57 17.99 -7.38
CA LYS A 256 6.55 19.04 -7.32
C LYS A 256 5.39 18.69 -6.39
N THR A 257 4.80 19.70 -5.79
CA THR A 257 3.56 19.57 -5.02
C THR A 257 2.36 19.60 -5.95
N HIS A 258 1.43 18.69 -5.76
CA HIS A 258 0.15 18.63 -6.47
C HIS A 258 -0.98 19.16 -5.58
N ASP A 259 -1.74 20.16 -6.06
CA ASP A 259 -3.02 20.52 -5.48
C ASP A 259 -4.06 19.50 -5.97
N VAL A 260 -4.69 18.77 -5.06
CA VAL A 260 -5.59 17.67 -5.40
C VAL A 260 -6.99 17.90 -4.81
N GLU A 261 -8.00 17.62 -5.62
CA GLU A 261 -9.37 17.45 -5.17
C GLU A 261 -9.62 15.97 -4.86
N ILE A 262 -10.24 15.70 -3.71
CA ILE A 262 -10.38 14.35 -3.19
C ILE A 262 -11.78 13.84 -3.49
N ILE A 263 -11.86 12.87 -4.39
CA ILE A 263 -13.03 12.02 -4.57
C ILE A 263 -12.93 10.82 -3.60
N ASP A 264 -11.75 10.20 -3.55
CA ASP A 264 -11.46 9.13 -2.61
C ASP A 264 -9.95 9.10 -2.27
N ARG A 265 -9.64 9.06 -0.98
CA ARG A 265 -8.24 9.05 -0.52
C ARG A 265 -7.72 7.65 -0.14
N VAL A 266 -8.59 6.63 -0.15
CA VAL A 266 -8.15 5.26 0.14
C VAL A 266 -7.28 4.75 -1.00
N GLY A 267 -6.14 4.15 -0.69
CA GLY A 267 -5.19 3.65 -1.68
C GLY A 267 -4.18 4.67 -2.24
N VAL A 268 -4.21 5.94 -1.79
CA VAL A 268 -3.26 6.97 -2.26
C VAL A 268 -1.82 6.63 -1.91
N GLY A 269 -1.54 6.16 -0.68
CA GLY A 269 -0.21 5.70 -0.26
C GLY A 269 0.24 4.47 -1.06
N ASP A 270 -0.69 3.53 -1.28
CA ASP A 270 -0.44 2.32 -2.06
C ASP A 270 -0.09 2.67 -3.52
N SER A 271 -0.79 3.65 -4.10
CA SER A 271 -0.49 4.18 -5.44
C SER A 271 0.87 4.88 -5.52
N PHE A 272 1.26 5.61 -4.45
CA PHE A 272 2.62 6.16 -4.38
C PHE A 272 3.66 5.03 -4.41
N THR A 273 3.48 4.03 -3.58
CA THR A 273 4.36 2.86 -3.51
C THR A 273 4.45 2.13 -4.85
N ALA A 274 3.32 1.86 -5.51
CA ALA A 274 3.29 1.21 -6.82
C ALA A 274 4.00 2.04 -7.90
N GLY A 275 3.69 3.34 -8.00
CA GLY A 275 4.34 4.24 -8.94
C GLY A 275 5.84 4.35 -8.69
N PHE A 276 6.26 4.41 -7.43
CA PHE A 276 7.69 4.42 -7.06
C PHE A 276 8.38 3.12 -7.50
N ILE A 277 7.82 1.96 -7.19
CA ILE A 277 8.39 0.65 -7.57
C ILE A 277 8.52 0.56 -9.10
N TYR A 278 7.47 0.93 -9.84
CA TYR A 278 7.49 0.97 -11.31
C TYR A 278 8.60 1.87 -11.86
N GLY A 279 8.66 3.10 -11.39
CA GLY A 279 9.67 4.07 -11.84
C GLY A 279 11.09 3.64 -11.49
N TYR A 280 11.30 3.05 -10.30
CA TYR A 280 12.58 2.52 -9.86
C TYR A 280 13.04 1.32 -10.72
N LEU A 281 12.14 0.36 -10.98
CA LEU A 281 12.44 -0.82 -11.81
C LEU A 281 12.77 -0.45 -13.26
N THR A 282 12.21 0.63 -13.78
CA THR A 282 12.37 1.09 -15.16
C THR A 282 13.35 2.26 -15.31
N GLY A 283 13.99 2.69 -14.22
CA GLY A 283 14.90 3.82 -14.20
C GLY A 283 15.74 3.88 -12.92
N ASP A 284 15.43 4.84 -12.05
CA ASP A 284 16.18 5.12 -10.83
C ASP A 284 15.28 5.72 -9.72
N VAL A 285 15.89 6.16 -8.62
CA VAL A 285 15.19 6.78 -7.48
C VAL A 285 14.42 8.03 -7.89
N GLU A 286 14.98 8.87 -8.76
CA GLU A 286 14.33 10.10 -9.20
C GLU A 286 13.09 9.81 -10.05
N LYS A 287 13.19 8.85 -10.98
CA LYS A 287 12.05 8.39 -11.76
C LYS A 287 11.00 7.74 -10.86
N GLY A 288 11.44 6.91 -9.90
CA GLY A 288 10.55 6.31 -8.89
C GLY A 288 9.75 7.37 -8.15
N LEU A 289 10.40 8.41 -7.63
CA LEU A 289 9.74 9.49 -6.92
C LEU A 289 8.71 10.22 -7.79
N LYS A 290 9.06 10.60 -9.03
CA LYS A 290 8.17 11.28 -9.98
C LYS A 290 6.93 10.47 -10.32
N TYR A 291 7.11 9.16 -10.60
CA TYR A 291 5.99 8.29 -10.93
C TYR A 291 5.10 8.01 -9.71
N GLY A 292 5.69 7.78 -8.53
CA GLY A 292 4.95 7.61 -7.29
C GLY A 292 4.10 8.85 -6.96
N ASN A 293 4.70 10.02 -7.03
CA ASN A 293 4.03 11.28 -6.72
C ASN A 293 2.90 11.60 -7.71
N ALA A 294 3.13 11.46 -9.01
CA ALA A 294 2.11 11.71 -10.03
C ALA A 294 0.96 10.68 -9.97
N PHE A 295 1.29 9.39 -9.79
CA PHE A 295 0.29 8.33 -9.75
C PHE A 295 -0.61 8.45 -8.51
N SER A 296 -0.04 8.76 -7.35
CA SER A 296 -0.82 9.03 -6.13
C SER A 296 -1.66 10.30 -6.22
N ALA A 297 -1.18 11.34 -6.89
CA ALA A 297 -1.97 12.53 -7.14
C ALA A 297 -3.22 12.23 -7.98
N LEU A 298 -3.10 11.42 -9.05
CA LEU A 298 -4.23 10.96 -9.86
C LEU A 298 -5.21 10.13 -9.05
N LYS A 299 -4.73 9.28 -8.15
CA LYS A 299 -5.60 8.43 -7.29
C LYS A 299 -6.62 9.24 -6.49
N HIS A 300 -6.29 10.42 -6.01
CA HIS A 300 -7.22 11.25 -5.26
C HIS A 300 -8.53 11.53 -6.02
N SER A 301 -8.49 11.58 -7.34
CA SER A 301 -9.63 11.85 -8.22
C SER A 301 -10.41 10.60 -8.64
N ILE A 302 -10.01 9.42 -8.21
CA ILE A 302 -10.55 8.13 -8.63
C ILE A 302 -11.23 7.43 -7.45
N PRO A 303 -12.52 7.09 -7.52
CA PRO A 303 -13.21 6.37 -6.46
C PRO A 303 -12.72 4.91 -6.34
N GLY A 304 -12.88 4.32 -5.14
CA GLY A 304 -12.44 2.96 -4.82
C GLY A 304 -10.99 2.91 -4.33
N ASP A 305 -10.48 1.72 -4.11
CA ASP A 305 -9.17 1.49 -3.48
C ASP A 305 -8.03 1.46 -4.49
N VAL A 306 -8.27 0.88 -5.67
CA VAL A 306 -7.31 0.73 -6.77
C VAL A 306 -7.27 1.99 -7.63
N ASN A 307 -6.11 2.35 -8.11
CA ASN A 307 -5.90 3.46 -9.02
C ASN A 307 -6.19 3.03 -10.47
N TRP A 308 -7.22 3.60 -11.07
CA TRP A 308 -7.60 3.32 -12.46
C TRP A 308 -6.88 4.19 -13.50
N ALA A 309 -5.98 5.08 -13.09
CA ALA A 309 -5.20 5.88 -14.02
C ALA A 309 -4.27 5.00 -14.89
N THR A 310 -4.05 5.44 -16.10
CA THR A 310 -3.17 4.79 -17.07
C THR A 310 -1.75 5.32 -16.99
N LEU A 311 -0.77 4.54 -17.46
CA LEU A 311 0.62 4.98 -17.55
C LEU A 311 0.75 6.30 -18.34
N LYS A 312 -0.03 6.46 -19.42
CA LYS A 312 -0.06 7.68 -20.22
C LYS A 312 -0.54 8.90 -19.44
N GLU A 313 -1.54 8.75 -18.56
CA GLU A 313 -2.00 9.85 -17.69
C GLU A 313 -0.92 10.23 -16.67
N VAL A 314 -0.21 9.26 -16.11
CA VAL A 314 0.93 9.51 -15.22
C VAL A 314 2.01 10.30 -15.94
N GLU A 315 2.43 9.85 -17.12
CA GLU A 315 3.48 10.52 -17.93
C GLU A 315 3.06 11.94 -18.35
N ASN A 316 1.81 12.12 -18.75
CA ASN A 316 1.26 13.44 -19.06
C ASN A 316 1.31 14.37 -17.84
N LEU A 317 0.94 13.88 -16.66
CA LEU A 317 0.99 14.68 -15.44
C LEU A 317 2.42 15.05 -15.06
N ILE A 318 3.39 14.16 -15.25
CA ILE A 318 4.82 14.43 -15.02
C ILE A 318 5.33 15.53 -15.97
N GLN A 319 5.02 15.39 -17.27
CA GLN A 319 5.58 16.26 -18.31
C GLN A 319 4.93 17.64 -18.39
N SER A 320 3.61 17.72 -18.40
CA SER A 320 2.91 18.96 -18.75
C SER A 320 2.01 19.53 -17.66
N GLY A 321 1.50 18.70 -16.76
CA GLY A 321 0.46 19.09 -15.82
C GLY A 321 -0.83 19.61 -16.50
N SER A 322 -1.03 19.31 -17.78
CA SER A 322 -2.16 19.83 -18.55
C SER A 322 -3.48 19.20 -18.11
N LEU A 323 -4.45 20.03 -17.73
CA LEU A 323 -5.82 19.64 -17.36
C LEU A 323 -6.78 19.64 -18.57
N ARG A 324 -6.26 19.74 -19.81
CA ARG A 324 -7.10 19.78 -21.01
C ARG A 324 -7.60 18.37 -21.34
N ILE A 325 -8.85 18.33 -21.87
CA ILE A 325 -9.45 17.08 -22.36
C ILE A 325 -8.52 16.44 -23.40
N SER A 326 -8.10 15.21 -23.14
CA SER A 326 -7.40 14.36 -24.12
C SER A 326 -8.41 13.89 -25.17
N ARG A 327 -8.16 14.19 -26.46
CA ARG A 327 -8.97 13.74 -27.58
C ARG A 327 -8.18 12.77 -28.44
#